data_a63ea0137e6e3f748b99f49c8fb2cb52
#
_entry.id   a63ea0137e6e3f748b99f49c8fb2cb52
#
_cell.length_a   1.000
_cell.length_b   1.000
_cell.length_c   1.000
_cell.angle_alpha   90.00
_cell.angle_beta   90.00
_cell.angle_gamma   90.00
#
_symmetry.space_group_name_H-M   'P 1'
#
loop_
_entity.id
_entity.type
_entity.pdbx_description
1 polymer ?
#
loop_
_entity_poly.entity_id
_entity_poly.type
_entity_poly.pdbx_seq_one_letter_code
_entity_poly.pdbx_strand_id
1 'polypeptide(L)'
;MNNIDPRTKLIQVLILSTLALIYNEITLLSIILIAAIMIALINNVNFISVIIRLNKLLKIIFLIALIQSLLTNMGNPIFKMGNLTLFTDYGILKSFEFILRMGIIIVSAAIITTSSSREIIQGLIQWNCPYEIAFMVSVAVRFLPIFKEEMTDIITAIQLRGIDLKKVKLSKKFQVYKYILTPITVNSIMKAKELAAAMEMRGFRAYSERTSYLVLKMQKFDYILLGLSISAALLFIIITRGAL
;
A
#
# COMPACT_ATOMS: atom_id res chain seq x y z
N MET A 1 -8.81 22.31 -8.65
CA MET A 1 -7.71 21.33 -8.77
C MET A 1 -8.30 20.08 -9.40
N ASN A 2 -7.83 19.68 -10.57
CA ASN A 2 -8.34 18.45 -11.22
C ASN A 2 -7.88 17.24 -10.39
N ASN A 3 -8.81 16.68 -9.62
CA ASN A 3 -8.54 15.41 -8.94
C ASN A 3 -8.58 14.31 -10.01
N ILE A 4 -7.41 13.76 -10.33
CA ILE A 4 -7.27 12.61 -11.22
C ILE A 4 -8.07 11.44 -10.64
N ASP A 5 -8.78 10.71 -11.50
CA ASP A 5 -9.64 9.59 -11.09
C ASP A 5 -8.79 8.51 -10.36
N PRO A 6 -9.25 7.98 -9.21
CA PRO A 6 -8.55 6.94 -8.46
C PRO A 6 -8.21 5.69 -9.27
N ARG A 7 -9.01 5.37 -10.28
CA ARG A 7 -8.75 4.23 -11.19
C ARG A 7 -7.49 4.44 -12.00
N THR A 8 -7.31 5.65 -12.53
CA THR A 8 -6.09 6.03 -13.26
C THR A 8 -4.85 5.87 -12.38
N LYS A 9 -4.93 6.34 -11.13
CA LYS A 9 -3.85 6.20 -10.15
C LYS A 9 -3.53 4.76 -9.82
N LEU A 10 -4.55 3.90 -9.63
CA LEU A 10 -4.36 2.47 -9.37
C LEU A 10 -3.63 1.77 -10.52
N ILE A 11 -4.04 2.02 -11.77
CA ILE A 11 -3.38 1.44 -12.93
C ILE A 11 -1.92 1.93 -13.05
N GLN A 12 -1.68 3.22 -12.88
CA GLN A 12 -0.33 3.78 -12.90
C GLN A 12 0.59 3.12 -11.86
N VAL A 13 0.10 2.94 -10.65
CA VAL A 13 0.86 2.28 -9.58
C VAL A 13 1.16 0.83 -9.92
N LEU A 14 0.18 0.08 -10.46
CA LEU A 14 0.38 -1.29 -10.90
C LEU A 14 1.43 -1.38 -12.02
N ILE A 15 1.36 -0.50 -13.01
CA ILE A 15 2.34 -0.46 -14.11
C ILE A 15 3.75 -0.18 -13.57
N LEU A 16 3.92 0.87 -12.76
CA LEU A 16 5.23 1.25 -12.24
C LEU A 16 5.83 0.18 -11.33
N SER A 17 5.02 -0.42 -10.45
CA SER A 17 5.50 -1.48 -9.55
C SER A 17 5.85 -2.77 -10.30
N THR A 18 5.08 -3.15 -11.32
CA THR A 18 5.39 -4.34 -12.13
C THR A 18 6.64 -4.13 -12.97
N LEU A 19 6.84 -2.96 -13.58
CA LEU A 19 8.07 -2.63 -14.30
C LEU A 19 9.29 -2.68 -13.38
N ALA A 20 9.19 -2.14 -12.16
CA ALA A 20 10.29 -2.18 -11.19
C ALA A 20 10.66 -3.59 -10.74
N LEU A 21 9.72 -4.56 -10.81
CA LEU A 21 9.98 -5.96 -10.46
C LEU A 21 10.62 -6.76 -11.62
N ILE A 22 10.25 -6.44 -12.86
CA ILE A 22 10.71 -7.16 -14.05
C ILE A 22 12.18 -6.84 -14.36
N TYR A 23 12.57 -5.57 -14.22
CA TYR A 23 13.91 -5.11 -14.62
C TYR A 23 14.89 -5.08 -13.46
N ASN A 24 16.15 -5.50 -13.76
CA ASN A 24 17.23 -5.58 -12.80
C ASN A 24 18.41 -4.64 -13.13
N GLU A 25 18.35 -3.93 -14.26
CA GLU A 25 19.42 -3.03 -14.68
C GLU A 25 19.26 -1.63 -14.06
N ILE A 26 20.35 -1.07 -13.56
CA ILE A 26 20.37 0.25 -12.90
C ILE A 26 19.89 1.35 -13.86
N THR A 27 20.30 1.30 -15.12
CA THR A 27 19.91 2.26 -16.14
C THR A 27 18.41 2.29 -16.37
N LEU A 28 17.79 1.10 -16.51
CA LEU A 28 16.35 0.95 -16.71
C LEU A 28 15.57 1.35 -15.46
N LEU A 29 16.02 0.95 -14.28
CA LEU A 29 15.41 1.35 -13.01
C LEU A 29 15.48 2.86 -12.79
N SER A 30 16.58 3.51 -13.20
CA SER A 30 16.70 4.97 -13.10
C SER A 30 15.69 5.69 -13.99
N ILE A 31 15.47 5.21 -15.21
CA ILE A 31 14.46 5.75 -16.12
C ILE A 31 13.05 5.59 -15.55
N ILE A 32 12.73 4.38 -15.01
CA ILE A 32 11.44 4.11 -14.39
C ILE A 32 11.24 5.01 -13.15
N LEU A 33 12.28 5.25 -12.35
CA LEU A 33 12.20 6.14 -11.19
C LEU A 33 11.87 7.57 -11.60
N ILE A 34 12.54 8.10 -12.64
CA ILE A 34 12.27 9.44 -13.18
C ILE A 34 10.82 9.51 -13.66
N ALA A 35 10.35 8.51 -14.40
CA ALA A 35 8.96 8.44 -14.85
C ALA A 35 7.98 8.40 -13.66
N ALA A 36 8.27 7.62 -12.61
CA ALA A 36 7.47 7.55 -11.40
C ALA A 36 7.38 8.91 -10.68
N ILE A 37 8.50 9.63 -10.58
CA ILE A 37 8.54 10.98 -9.98
C ILE A 37 7.71 11.96 -10.83
N MET A 38 7.83 11.93 -12.15
CA MET A 38 7.03 12.78 -13.05
C MET A 38 5.52 12.52 -12.87
N ILE A 39 5.10 11.27 -12.83
CA ILE A 39 3.71 10.89 -12.60
C ILE A 39 3.24 11.33 -11.20
N ALA A 40 4.09 11.20 -10.18
CA ALA A 40 3.79 11.64 -8.84
C ALA A 40 3.62 13.17 -8.73
N LEU A 41 4.43 13.95 -9.46
CA LEU A 41 4.28 15.41 -9.56
C LEU A 41 2.96 15.81 -10.22
N ILE A 42 2.58 15.14 -11.30
CA ILE A 42 1.28 15.37 -11.98
C ILE A 42 0.11 15.08 -11.03
N ASN A 43 0.24 14.06 -10.17
CA ASN A 43 -0.74 13.71 -9.14
C ASN A 43 -0.69 14.60 -7.88
N ASN A 44 0.14 15.66 -7.86
CA ASN A 44 0.33 16.56 -6.71
C ASN A 44 0.69 15.83 -5.41
N VAL A 45 1.56 14.84 -5.49
CA VAL A 45 2.06 14.12 -4.31
C VAL A 45 2.94 15.03 -3.47
N ASN A 46 2.63 15.14 -2.20
CA ASN A 46 3.47 15.89 -1.26
C ASN A 46 4.64 15.00 -0.78
N PHE A 47 5.78 15.08 -1.47
CA PHE A 47 6.97 14.29 -1.19
C PHE A 47 7.51 14.47 0.23
N ILE A 48 7.42 15.69 0.79
CA ILE A 48 7.91 15.97 2.15
C ILE A 48 7.13 15.12 3.16
N SER A 49 5.79 15.09 3.04
CA SER A 49 4.94 14.26 3.90
C SER A 49 5.24 12.77 3.77
N VAL A 50 5.53 12.31 2.54
CA VAL A 50 5.89 10.90 2.27
C VAL A 50 7.21 10.54 2.94
N ILE A 51 8.25 11.36 2.77
CA ILE A 51 9.58 11.14 3.36
C ILE A 51 9.50 11.11 4.90
N ILE A 52 8.76 12.06 5.51
CA ILE A 52 8.62 12.12 6.97
C ILE A 52 7.88 10.88 7.49
N ARG A 53 6.80 10.46 6.84
CA ARG A 53 6.03 9.26 7.25
C ARG A 53 6.82 7.97 7.09
N LEU A 54 7.64 7.88 6.04
CA LEU A 54 8.37 6.67 5.68
C LEU A 54 9.83 6.67 6.16
N ASN A 55 10.26 7.66 6.96
CA ASN A 55 11.64 7.78 7.45
C ASN A 55 12.16 6.48 8.11
N LYS A 56 11.29 5.78 8.87
CA LYS A 56 11.67 4.49 9.48
C LYS A 56 11.88 3.40 8.42
N LEU A 57 11.05 3.36 7.39
CA LEU A 57 11.18 2.40 6.27
C LEU A 57 12.42 2.71 5.44
N LEU A 58 12.70 3.98 5.16
CA LEU A 58 13.91 4.39 4.43
C LEU A 58 15.18 3.95 5.16
N LYS A 59 15.23 4.08 6.50
CA LYS A 59 16.35 3.58 7.30
C LYS A 59 16.51 2.07 7.22
N ILE A 60 15.40 1.32 7.23
CA ILE A 60 15.40 -0.14 7.10
C ILE A 60 15.88 -0.56 5.70
N ILE A 61 15.41 0.11 4.65
CA ILE A 61 15.82 -0.13 3.26
C ILE A 61 17.34 0.10 3.12
N PHE A 62 17.83 1.20 3.66
CA PHE A 62 19.26 1.49 3.65
C PHE A 62 20.07 0.42 4.41
N LEU A 63 19.59 -0.01 5.58
CA LEU A 63 20.22 -1.07 6.36
C LEU A 63 20.26 -2.40 5.59
N ILE A 64 19.16 -2.79 4.95
CA ILE A 64 19.09 -4.02 4.14
C ILE A 64 20.04 -3.93 2.94
N ALA A 65 20.06 -2.79 2.25
CA ALA A 65 20.98 -2.55 1.13
C ALA A 65 22.45 -2.69 1.58
N LEU A 66 22.77 -2.15 2.75
CA LEU A 66 24.11 -2.26 3.32
C LEU A 66 24.46 -3.71 3.67
N ILE A 67 23.56 -4.45 4.29
CA ILE A 67 23.73 -5.87 4.59
C ILE A 67 23.90 -6.68 3.30
N GLN A 68 23.10 -6.39 2.27
CA GLN A 68 23.19 -7.05 0.97
C GLN A 68 24.54 -6.81 0.30
N SER A 69 25.07 -5.57 0.40
CA SER A 69 26.42 -5.25 -0.09
C SER A 69 27.51 -6.04 0.62
N LEU A 70 27.37 -6.27 1.94
CA LEU A 70 28.35 -7.00 2.75
C LEU A 70 28.27 -8.53 2.55
N LEU A 71 27.06 -9.07 2.31
CA LEU A 71 26.88 -10.52 2.19
C LEU A 71 27.11 -11.04 0.77
N THR A 72 27.18 -10.17 -0.23
CA THR A 72 27.39 -10.58 -1.62
C THR A 72 28.88 -10.77 -1.90
N ASN A 73 29.31 -12.02 -1.93
CA ASN A 73 30.73 -12.40 -2.19
C ASN A 73 31.08 -12.56 -3.68
N MET A 74 30.18 -12.20 -4.60
CA MET A 74 30.43 -12.27 -6.05
C MET A 74 31.04 -10.98 -6.57
N GLY A 75 32.03 -11.08 -7.47
CA GLY A 75 32.71 -9.94 -8.12
C GLY A 75 34.08 -9.65 -7.54
N ASN A 76 34.70 -8.56 -8.04
CA ASN A 76 36.03 -8.15 -7.60
C ASN A 76 35.92 -7.49 -6.23
N PRO A 77 36.71 -7.91 -5.24
CA PRO A 77 36.68 -7.33 -3.92
C PRO A 77 37.35 -5.95 -3.92
N ILE A 78 36.61 -4.91 -3.55
CA ILE A 78 37.15 -3.54 -3.40
C ILE A 78 37.88 -3.40 -2.09
N PHE A 79 37.34 -4.01 -1.03
CA PHE A 79 37.93 -3.92 0.32
C PHE A 79 37.98 -5.29 0.97
N LYS A 80 39.21 -5.78 1.21
CA LYS A 80 39.50 -7.04 1.91
C LYS A 80 40.04 -6.73 3.31
N MET A 81 39.44 -7.32 4.32
CA MET A 81 39.98 -7.30 5.69
C MET A 81 40.29 -8.74 6.12
N GLY A 82 41.53 -9.18 5.87
CA GLY A 82 41.94 -10.56 6.06
C GLY A 82 41.25 -11.53 5.09
N ASN A 83 40.63 -12.57 5.62
CA ASN A 83 39.87 -13.58 4.83
C ASN A 83 38.43 -13.18 4.50
N LEU A 84 37.95 -12.02 5.00
CA LEU A 84 36.58 -11.54 4.75
C LEU A 84 36.60 -10.44 3.68
N THR A 85 35.84 -10.63 2.63
CA THR A 85 35.57 -9.61 1.61
C THR A 85 34.41 -8.76 2.10
N LEU A 86 34.66 -7.50 2.47
CA LEU A 86 33.66 -6.62 3.04
C LEU A 86 32.82 -5.91 1.98
N PHE A 87 33.42 -5.50 0.87
CA PHE A 87 32.72 -4.85 -0.23
C PHE A 87 33.19 -5.40 -1.58
N THR A 88 32.22 -5.76 -2.43
CA THR A 88 32.46 -6.20 -3.81
C THR A 88 31.77 -5.26 -4.78
N ASP A 89 32.33 -5.07 -5.98
CA ASP A 89 31.70 -4.26 -7.05
C ASP A 89 30.26 -4.69 -7.31
N TYR A 90 30.07 -6.00 -7.42
CA TYR A 90 28.73 -6.58 -7.67
C TYR A 90 27.77 -6.36 -6.49
N GLY A 91 28.23 -6.43 -5.25
CA GLY A 91 27.44 -6.19 -4.07
C GLY A 91 26.94 -4.74 -3.98
N ILE A 92 27.77 -3.77 -4.33
CA ILE A 92 27.40 -2.35 -4.38
C ILE A 92 26.35 -2.10 -5.47
N LEU A 93 26.57 -2.65 -6.67
CA LEU A 93 25.62 -2.53 -7.79
C LEU A 93 24.24 -3.10 -7.41
N LYS A 94 24.21 -4.30 -6.81
CA LYS A 94 22.97 -4.94 -6.35
C LYS A 94 22.27 -4.16 -5.24
N SER A 95 23.00 -3.57 -4.33
CA SER A 95 22.45 -2.71 -3.29
C SER A 95 21.83 -1.45 -3.88
N PHE A 96 22.46 -0.87 -4.89
CA PHE A 96 21.93 0.31 -5.58
C PHE A 96 20.67 -0.02 -6.39
N GLU A 97 20.65 -1.15 -7.11
CA GLU A 97 19.43 -1.67 -7.76
C GLU A 97 18.27 -1.83 -6.77
N PHE A 98 18.56 -2.39 -5.58
CA PHE A 98 17.56 -2.57 -4.54
C PHE A 98 16.99 -1.22 -4.03
N ILE A 99 17.86 -0.24 -3.79
CA ILE A 99 17.44 1.11 -3.35
C ILE A 99 16.56 1.77 -4.41
N LEU A 100 16.95 1.71 -5.70
CA LEU A 100 16.16 2.28 -6.80
C LEU A 100 14.79 1.61 -6.89
N ARG A 101 14.74 0.28 -6.83
CA ARG A 101 13.49 -0.48 -6.87
C ARG A 101 12.56 -0.11 -5.73
N MET A 102 13.07 -0.06 -4.52
CA MET A 102 12.29 0.34 -3.34
C MET A 102 11.84 1.80 -3.45
N GLY A 103 12.68 2.67 -4.01
CA GLY A 103 12.31 4.06 -4.33
C GLY A 103 11.12 4.16 -5.27
N ILE A 104 11.11 3.38 -6.37
CA ILE A 104 10.00 3.33 -7.32
C ILE A 104 8.71 2.88 -6.62
N ILE A 105 8.78 1.79 -5.83
CA ILE A 105 7.62 1.26 -5.11
C ILE A 105 7.06 2.29 -4.13
N ILE A 106 7.92 2.99 -3.38
CA ILE A 106 7.51 4.03 -2.43
C ILE A 106 6.85 5.21 -3.15
N VAL A 107 7.45 5.70 -4.23
CA VAL A 107 6.89 6.81 -5.01
C VAL A 107 5.56 6.40 -5.63
N SER A 108 5.46 5.18 -6.16
CA SER A 108 4.20 4.64 -6.70
C SER A 108 3.12 4.54 -5.64
N ALA A 109 3.43 3.99 -4.46
CA ALA A 109 2.49 3.90 -3.35
C ALA A 109 2.03 5.30 -2.87
N ALA A 110 2.91 6.30 -2.94
CA ALA A 110 2.57 7.68 -2.58
C ALA A 110 1.48 8.29 -3.48
N ILE A 111 1.38 7.88 -4.75
CA ILE A 111 0.33 8.34 -5.67
C ILE A 111 -1.06 7.95 -5.14
N ILE A 112 -1.23 6.72 -4.60
CA ILE A 112 -2.52 6.27 -4.04
C ILE A 112 -2.93 7.09 -2.84
N THR A 113 -1.97 7.57 -2.02
CA THR A 113 -2.29 8.33 -0.80
C THR A 113 -2.94 9.69 -1.09
N THR A 114 -2.91 10.16 -2.33
CA THR A 114 -3.59 11.41 -2.75
C THR A 114 -5.10 11.23 -2.94
N SER A 115 -5.60 9.99 -2.92
CA SER A 115 -7.02 9.68 -3.04
C SER A 115 -7.58 9.20 -1.70
N SER A 116 -8.84 9.54 -1.43
CA SER A 116 -9.52 9.05 -0.23
C SER A 116 -9.94 7.59 -0.39
N SER A 117 -10.04 6.85 0.74
CA SER A 117 -10.51 5.46 0.73
C SER A 117 -11.90 5.32 0.09
N ARG A 118 -12.76 6.32 0.25
CA ARG A 118 -14.12 6.33 -0.36
C ARG A 118 -14.05 6.41 -1.89
N GLU A 119 -13.17 7.26 -2.42
CA GLU A 119 -13.00 7.40 -3.88
C GLU A 119 -12.43 6.12 -4.49
N ILE A 120 -11.46 5.47 -3.82
CA ILE A 120 -10.89 4.20 -4.27
C ILE A 120 -11.97 3.12 -4.34
N ILE A 121 -12.79 2.97 -3.28
CA ILE A 121 -13.89 2.00 -3.23
C ILE A 121 -14.91 2.31 -4.33
N GLN A 122 -15.28 3.57 -4.53
CA GLN A 122 -16.19 3.98 -5.57
C GLN A 122 -15.63 3.70 -6.98
N GLY A 123 -14.34 3.90 -7.17
CA GLY A 123 -13.65 3.51 -8.40
C GLY A 123 -13.77 2.01 -8.69
N LEU A 124 -13.58 1.16 -7.67
CA LEU A 124 -13.74 -0.29 -7.78
C LEU A 124 -15.18 -0.71 -8.11
N ILE A 125 -16.20 -0.07 -7.49
CA ILE A 125 -17.61 -0.30 -7.82
C ILE A 125 -17.87 -0.03 -9.30
N GLN A 126 -17.37 1.08 -9.81
CA GLN A 126 -17.57 1.46 -11.20
C GLN A 126 -16.75 0.61 -12.20
N TRP A 127 -15.84 -0.23 -11.74
CA TRP A 127 -15.15 -1.27 -12.53
C TRP A 127 -15.88 -2.61 -12.52
N ASN A 128 -17.22 -2.57 -12.41
CA ASN A 128 -18.08 -3.76 -12.35
C ASN A 128 -17.77 -4.72 -11.18
N CYS A 129 -17.14 -4.22 -10.11
CA CYS A 129 -17.09 -4.98 -8.88
C CYS A 129 -18.52 -5.15 -8.34
N PRO A 130 -18.94 -6.36 -7.93
CA PRO A 130 -20.26 -6.55 -7.34
C PRO A 130 -20.50 -5.56 -6.20
N TYR A 131 -21.65 -4.87 -6.26
CA TYR A 131 -21.99 -3.80 -5.33
C TYR A 131 -21.89 -4.27 -3.87
N GLU A 132 -22.32 -5.50 -3.59
CA GLU A 132 -22.30 -6.09 -2.26
C GLU A 132 -20.89 -6.14 -1.68
N ILE A 133 -19.90 -6.55 -2.49
CA ILE A 133 -18.48 -6.63 -2.04
C ILE A 133 -17.95 -5.24 -1.74
N ALA A 134 -18.15 -4.30 -2.65
CA ALA A 134 -17.68 -2.94 -2.45
C ALA A 134 -18.37 -2.26 -1.27
N PHE A 135 -19.65 -2.52 -1.05
CA PHE A 135 -20.41 -2.05 0.11
C PHE A 135 -19.86 -2.65 1.41
N MET A 136 -19.60 -3.97 1.45
CA MET A 136 -18.97 -4.63 2.62
C MET A 136 -17.62 -4.00 2.98
N VAL A 137 -16.76 -3.74 1.98
CA VAL A 137 -15.47 -3.06 2.21
C VAL A 137 -15.67 -1.64 2.74
N SER A 138 -16.63 -0.89 2.19
CA SER A 138 -16.97 0.47 2.67
C SER A 138 -17.41 0.47 4.13
N VAL A 139 -18.26 -0.48 4.52
CA VAL A 139 -18.70 -0.68 5.91
C VAL A 139 -17.51 -1.05 6.79
N ALA A 140 -16.68 -2.03 6.38
CA ALA A 140 -15.51 -2.46 7.13
C ALA A 140 -14.54 -1.31 7.41
N VAL A 141 -14.21 -0.49 6.41
CA VAL A 141 -13.32 0.68 6.57
C VAL A 141 -13.91 1.71 7.54
N ARG A 142 -15.25 1.88 7.54
CA ARG A 142 -15.92 2.80 8.49
C ARG A 142 -15.88 2.29 9.92
N PHE A 143 -16.01 0.98 10.12
CA PHE A 143 -16.01 0.36 11.47
C PHE A 143 -14.61 0.20 12.05
N LEU A 144 -13.55 0.22 11.23
CA LEU A 144 -12.18 0.06 11.70
C LEU A 144 -11.77 1.05 12.81
N PRO A 145 -12.04 2.38 12.71
CA PRO A 145 -11.78 3.32 13.81
C PRO A 145 -12.55 2.98 15.08
N ILE A 146 -13.83 2.60 14.94
CA ILE A 146 -14.71 2.26 16.08
C ILE A 146 -14.15 1.04 16.82
N PHE A 147 -13.73 0.01 16.10
CA PHE A 147 -13.09 -1.18 16.72
C PHE A 147 -11.77 -0.84 17.40
N LYS A 148 -10.99 0.09 16.85
CA LYS A 148 -9.76 0.54 17.49
C LYS A 148 -10.02 1.21 18.83
N GLU A 149 -11.03 2.08 18.92
CA GLU A 149 -11.45 2.74 20.16
C GLU A 149 -11.93 1.69 21.17
N GLU A 150 -12.84 0.81 20.78
CA GLU A 150 -13.39 -0.25 21.62
C GLU A 150 -12.28 -1.19 22.15
N MET A 151 -11.31 -1.55 21.30
CA MET A 151 -10.15 -2.33 21.71
C MET A 151 -9.32 -1.57 22.76
N THR A 152 -9.14 -0.28 22.60
CA THR A 152 -8.38 0.54 23.55
C THR A 152 -9.08 0.61 24.90
N ASP A 153 -10.41 0.75 24.90
CA ASP A 153 -11.22 0.81 26.13
C ASP A 153 -11.17 -0.53 26.89
N ILE A 154 -11.29 -1.65 26.18
CA ILE A 154 -11.16 -3.00 26.79
C ILE A 154 -9.76 -3.20 27.36
N ILE A 155 -8.71 -2.82 26.64
CA ILE A 155 -7.34 -2.91 27.14
C ILE A 155 -7.17 -2.07 28.42
N THR A 156 -7.66 -0.86 28.41
CA THR A 156 -7.61 0.03 29.58
C THR A 156 -8.38 -0.57 30.77
N ALA A 157 -9.56 -1.10 30.54
CA ALA A 157 -10.35 -1.77 31.57
C ALA A 157 -9.62 -2.97 32.19
N ILE A 158 -8.92 -3.75 31.37
CA ILE A 158 -8.11 -4.89 31.84
C ILE A 158 -6.90 -4.41 32.66
N GLN A 159 -6.25 -3.33 32.24
CA GLN A 159 -5.12 -2.73 32.96
C GLN A 159 -5.56 -2.17 34.31
N LEU A 160 -6.73 -1.52 34.38
CA LEU A 160 -7.32 -1.03 35.65
C LEU A 160 -7.67 -2.15 36.64
N ARG A 161 -7.93 -3.38 36.13
CA ARG A 161 -8.09 -4.58 36.95
C ARG A 161 -6.76 -5.20 37.44
N GLY A 162 -5.66 -4.50 37.24
CA GLY A 162 -4.33 -4.89 37.72
C GLY A 162 -3.55 -5.83 36.81
N ILE A 163 -4.01 -6.08 35.58
CA ILE A 163 -3.29 -6.94 34.62
C ILE A 163 -2.38 -6.06 33.75
N ASP A 164 -1.08 -6.08 34.02
CA ASP A 164 -0.08 -5.41 33.17
C ASP A 164 0.26 -6.30 31.95
N LEU A 165 -0.27 -5.91 30.78
CA LEU A 165 -0.08 -6.64 29.51
C LEU A 165 1.38 -6.82 29.11
N LYS A 166 2.27 -5.91 29.55
CA LYS A 166 3.71 -5.97 29.24
C LYS A 166 4.44 -7.03 30.07
N LYS A 167 3.96 -7.30 31.27
CA LYS A 167 4.56 -8.23 32.23
C LYS A 167 3.96 -9.64 32.21
N VAL A 168 2.92 -9.88 31.42
CA VAL A 168 2.27 -11.20 31.32
C VAL A 168 3.23 -12.21 30.69
N LYS A 169 3.43 -13.36 31.37
CA LYS A 169 4.19 -14.50 30.85
C LYS A 169 3.58 -15.02 29.54
N LEU A 170 4.43 -15.48 28.61
CA LEU A 170 4.01 -15.93 27.28
C LEU A 170 2.89 -16.97 27.33
N SER A 171 2.93 -17.92 28.28
CA SER A 171 1.89 -18.96 28.49
C SER A 171 0.51 -18.39 28.84
N LYS A 172 0.46 -17.24 29.52
CA LYS A 172 -0.80 -16.57 29.91
C LYS A 172 -1.24 -15.50 28.89
N LYS A 173 -0.42 -15.11 27.94
CA LYS A 173 -0.78 -14.12 26.91
C LYS A 173 -2.00 -14.55 26.10
N PHE A 174 -2.07 -15.83 25.73
CA PHE A 174 -3.23 -16.36 24.99
C PHE A 174 -4.54 -16.18 25.74
N GLN A 175 -4.52 -16.40 27.05
CA GLN A 175 -5.71 -16.23 27.89
C GLN A 175 -6.13 -14.75 27.98
N VAL A 176 -5.16 -13.83 28.07
CA VAL A 176 -5.44 -12.40 28.08
C VAL A 176 -5.99 -11.94 26.74
N TYR A 177 -5.44 -12.41 25.61
CA TYR A 177 -6.01 -12.12 24.29
C TYR A 177 -7.44 -12.61 24.14
N LYS A 178 -7.78 -13.78 24.69
CA LYS A 178 -9.16 -14.28 24.72
C LYS A 178 -10.09 -13.30 25.46
N TYR A 179 -9.66 -12.75 26.60
CA TYR A 179 -10.46 -11.77 27.35
C TYR A 179 -10.63 -10.45 26.59
N ILE A 180 -9.71 -10.09 25.70
CA ILE A 180 -9.83 -8.91 24.86
C ILE A 180 -10.73 -9.19 23.65
N LEU A 181 -10.49 -10.30 22.96
CA LEU A 181 -11.16 -10.61 21.68
C LEU A 181 -12.62 -11.03 21.87
N THR A 182 -12.96 -11.73 22.96
CA THR A 182 -14.33 -12.22 23.18
C THR A 182 -15.35 -11.07 23.24
N PRO A 183 -15.18 -10.01 24.06
CA PRO A 183 -16.11 -8.89 24.08
C PRO A 183 -16.21 -8.17 22.73
N ILE A 184 -15.07 -7.94 22.05
CA ILE A 184 -15.05 -7.29 20.75
C ILE A 184 -15.85 -8.08 19.72
N THR A 185 -15.67 -9.41 19.70
CA THR A 185 -16.40 -10.28 18.77
C THR A 185 -17.90 -10.25 19.03
N VAL A 186 -18.31 -10.36 20.30
CA VAL A 186 -19.74 -10.31 20.67
C VAL A 186 -20.37 -8.97 20.29
N ASN A 187 -19.71 -7.86 20.64
CA ASN A 187 -20.19 -6.51 20.29
C ASN A 187 -20.23 -6.30 18.78
N SER A 188 -19.25 -6.83 18.04
CA SER A 188 -19.24 -6.76 16.58
C SER A 188 -20.43 -7.46 15.95
N ILE A 189 -20.79 -8.66 16.46
CA ILE A 189 -21.96 -9.41 16.00
C ILE A 189 -23.25 -8.64 16.33
N MET A 190 -23.36 -8.06 17.51
CA MET A 190 -24.52 -7.26 17.89
C MET A 190 -24.66 -6.02 16.98
N LYS A 191 -23.58 -5.27 16.78
CA LYS A 191 -23.55 -4.12 15.86
C LYS A 191 -23.90 -4.53 14.42
N ALA A 192 -23.43 -5.69 13.96
CA ALA A 192 -23.77 -6.18 12.62
C ALA A 192 -25.28 -6.50 12.48
N LYS A 193 -25.90 -7.08 13.52
CA LYS A 193 -27.35 -7.33 13.56
C LYS A 193 -28.16 -6.02 13.56
N GLU A 194 -27.76 -5.04 14.37
CA GLU A 194 -28.41 -3.73 14.41
C GLU A 194 -28.29 -3.00 13.08
N LEU A 195 -27.10 -3.04 12.46
CA LEU A 195 -26.87 -2.46 11.15
C LEU A 195 -27.73 -3.14 10.07
N ALA A 196 -27.79 -4.48 10.08
CA ALA A 196 -28.61 -5.23 9.14
C ALA A 196 -30.09 -4.87 9.28
N ALA A 197 -30.63 -4.85 10.50
CA ALA A 197 -32.02 -4.44 10.75
C ALA A 197 -32.30 -3.00 10.29
N ALA A 198 -31.38 -2.07 10.59
CA ALA A 198 -31.51 -0.68 10.14
C ALA A 198 -31.47 -0.54 8.61
N MET A 199 -30.68 -1.38 7.93
CA MET A 199 -30.60 -1.41 6.47
C MET A 199 -31.88 -1.98 5.86
N GLU A 200 -32.44 -3.05 6.42
CA GLU A 200 -33.71 -3.63 5.96
C GLU A 200 -34.86 -2.63 6.11
N MET A 201 -34.96 -1.95 7.26
CA MET A 201 -35.95 -0.89 7.47
C MET A 201 -35.83 0.29 6.49
N ARG A 202 -34.62 0.53 5.95
CA ARG A 202 -34.38 1.56 4.93
C ARG A 202 -34.56 1.05 3.50
N GLY A 203 -35.09 -0.16 3.32
CA GLY A 203 -35.32 -0.74 2.00
C GLY A 203 -34.04 -1.15 1.28
N PHE A 204 -32.99 -1.56 2.01
CA PHE A 204 -31.80 -2.08 1.39
C PHE A 204 -32.14 -3.32 0.55
N ARG A 205 -31.77 -3.32 -0.73
CA ARG A 205 -32.15 -4.33 -1.74
C ARG A 205 -33.63 -4.33 -2.20
N ALA A 206 -34.40 -3.30 -1.87
CA ALA A 206 -35.76 -3.17 -2.35
C ALA A 206 -35.86 -3.08 -3.89
N TYR A 207 -34.85 -2.52 -4.53
CA TYR A 207 -34.73 -2.37 -5.97
C TYR A 207 -33.50 -3.07 -6.51
N SER A 208 -33.58 -3.65 -7.70
CA SER A 208 -32.46 -4.30 -8.39
C SER A 208 -31.45 -3.29 -8.91
N GLU A 209 -31.92 -2.10 -9.32
CA GLU A 209 -31.08 -1.01 -9.77
C GLU A 209 -30.86 0.01 -8.66
N ARG A 210 -29.63 0.51 -8.54
CA ARG A 210 -29.23 1.44 -7.50
C ARG A 210 -28.60 2.68 -8.07
N THR A 211 -28.92 3.82 -7.47
CA THR A 211 -28.27 5.09 -7.75
C THR A 211 -27.14 5.33 -6.75
N SER A 212 -25.99 5.75 -7.25
CA SER A 212 -24.85 6.16 -6.41
C SER A 212 -24.86 7.67 -6.21
N TYR A 213 -24.74 8.12 -4.95
CA TYR A 213 -24.59 9.54 -4.63
C TYR A 213 -23.26 10.10 -5.15
N LEU A 214 -22.17 9.35 -4.98
CA LEU A 214 -20.85 9.71 -5.49
C LEU A 214 -20.64 8.99 -6.84
N VAL A 215 -20.67 9.73 -7.93
CA VAL A 215 -20.34 9.22 -9.26
C VAL A 215 -19.01 9.84 -9.69
N LEU A 216 -17.98 9.02 -9.78
CA LEU A 216 -16.71 9.45 -10.34
C LEU A 216 -16.84 9.50 -11.86
N LYS A 217 -16.52 10.64 -12.46
CA LYS A 217 -16.52 10.83 -13.92
C LYS A 217 -15.08 10.95 -14.38
N MET A 218 -14.61 9.97 -15.14
CA MET A 218 -13.33 10.06 -15.82
C MET A 218 -13.34 11.24 -16.79
N GLN A 219 -12.37 12.13 -16.64
CA GLN A 219 -12.16 13.25 -17.54
C GLN A 219 -11.34 12.81 -18.77
N LYS A 220 -11.40 13.58 -19.86
CA LYS A 220 -10.55 13.31 -21.05
C LYS A 220 -9.07 13.23 -20.70
N PHE A 221 -8.64 14.00 -19.70
CA PHE A 221 -7.27 13.99 -19.20
C PHE A 221 -6.87 12.66 -18.57
N ASP A 222 -7.79 11.99 -17.85
CA ASP A 222 -7.54 10.67 -17.25
C ASP A 222 -7.32 9.59 -18.31
N TYR A 223 -8.12 9.61 -19.40
CA TYR A 223 -7.95 8.67 -20.52
C TYR A 223 -6.62 8.90 -21.27
N ILE A 224 -6.22 10.17 -21.45
CA ILE A 224 -4.92 10.49 -22.08
C ILE A 224 -3.77 10.00 -21.20
N LEU A 225 -3.83 10.25 -19.89
CA LEU A 225 -2.82 9.78 -18.94
C LEU A 225 -2.73 8.27 -18.90
N LEU A 226 -3.87 7.55 -18.90
CA LEU A 226 -3.90 6.09 -18.97
C LEU A 226 -3.29 5.57 -20.27
N GLY A 227 -3.72 6.11 -21.41
CA GLY A 227 -3.20 5.73 -22.72
C GLY A 227 -1.68 5.96 -22.81
N LEU A 228 -1.21 7.09 -22.31
CA LEU A 228 0.21 7.43 -22.32
C LEU A 228 1.03 6.54 -21.37
N SER A 229 0.52 6.23 -20.20
CA SER A 229 1.21 5.35 -19.24
C SER A 229 1.28 3.89 -19.75
N ILE A 230 0.22 3.38 -20.35
CA ILE A 230 0.19 2.03 -20.91
C ILE A 230 1.08 1.95 -22.17
N SER A 231 0.98 2.92 -23.08
CA SER A 231 1.80 2.94 -24.31
C SER A 231 3.29 3.08 -23.98
N ALA A 232 3.64 3.94 -23.02
CA ALA A 232 5.02 4.08 -22.54
C ALA A 232 5.55 2.78 -21.94
N ALA A 233 4.75 2.09 -21.11
CA ALA A 233 5.12 0.80 -20.54
C ALA A 233 5.32 -0.28 -21.61
N LEU A 234 4.42 -0.37 -22.59
CA LEU A 234 4.54 -1.33 -23.70
C LEU A 234 5.76 -1.03 -24.59
N LEU A 235 5.97 0.23 -24.96
CA LEU A 235 7.16 0.64 -25.72
C LEU A 235 8.44 0.30 -24.94
N PHE A 236 8.47 0.58 -23.65
CA PHE A 236 9.62 0.25 -22.81
C PHE A 236 9.90 -1.25 -22.78
N ILE A 237 8.87 -2.11 -22.70
CA ILE A 237 9.01 -3.57 -22.74
C ILE A 237 9.48 -4.05 -24.12
N ILE A 238 8.97 -3.47 -25.22
CA ILE A 238 9.34 -3.87 -26.58
C ILE A 238 10.80 -3.51 -26.85
N ILE A 239 11.22 -2.29 -26.51
CA ILE A 239 12.59 -1.79 -26.72
C ILE A 239 13.58 -2.65 -25.92
N THR A 240 13.27 -2.95 -24.67
CA THR A 240 14.17 -3.74 -23.83
C THR A 240 14.22 -5.22 -24.21
N ARG A 241 13.11 -5.81 -24.72
CA ARG A 241 13.12 -7.18 -25.28
C ARG A 241 13.80 -7.28 -26.65
N GLY A 242 13.80 -6.21 -27.43
CA GLY A 242 14.50 -6.16 -28.71
C GLY A 242 16.00 -5.89 -28.58
N ALA A 243 16.47 -5.48 -27.39
CA ALA A 243 17.87 -5.22 -27.08
C ALA A 243 18.57 -6.38 -26.33
N LEU A 244 17.83 -7.41 -25.92
CA LEU A 244 18.29 -8.70 -25.38
C LEU A 244 18.31 -9.77 -26.48
#